data_46724a6afabc52688c9f745d707c3cc3
#
_entry.id   46724a6afabc52688c9f745d707c3cc3
#
_cell.length_a   1.000
_cell.length_b   1.000
_cell.length_c   1.000
_cell.angle_alpha   90.00
_cell.angle_beta   90.00
_cell.angle_gamma   90.00
#
_symmetry.space_group_name_H-M   'P 1'
#
loop_
_entity.id
_entity.type
_entity.pdbx_description
1 polymer ?
#
loop_
_entity_poly.entity_id
_entity_poly.type
_entity_poly.pdbx_seq_one_letter_code
_entity_poly.pdbx_strand_id
1 'polypeptide(L)'
;MTPESSAALAPPARHTTGLDVLAQRPVFAAVLGALTIAFSGILVKLADVPPATAAVFRCAYALPFLLLLARAERRAYGQRAASQIRWAWIAGIFFAIDLELYHHTIGLVGAGLATVLGNTQVVFVALLAWLLLRERLPLRTALAIPLVLAGVTLISGVIGTGAYGENPQLGVVIGLATGLSYAAFLLILRHGNADLRQPAGPLFDASLSATLVSLAIGWPLGELELVPSWPAHGYLLALALSSQVVGWLLISLSLPRLPAALTSVVLTLQPVGAVLLAMLILGESPNAMQLLGASAILAGLLLATVGRRPAPDTT
;
A
#
# COMPACT_ATOMS: atom_id res chain seq x y z
N MET A 1 25.73 51.89 35.42
CA MET A 1 25.42 51.11 34.21
C MET A 1 25.51 49.67 34.61
N THR A 2 24.38 49.07 34.93
CA THR A 2 24.26 47.65 35.24
C THR A 2 23.88 46.89 33.95
N PRO A 3 24.52 45.76 33.59
CA PRO A 3 24.13 44.99 32.42
C PRO A 3 22.90 44.18 32.76
N GLU A 4 21.82 44.40 32.03
CA GLU A 4 20.62 43.58 32.04
C GLU A 4 20.94 42.17 31.53
N SER A 5 20.72 41.22 32.41
CA SER A 5 20.79 39.77 32.10
C SER A 5 19.64 39.39 31.18
N SER A 6 19.95 39.22 29.89
CA SER A 6 19.03 38.59 28.93
C SER A 6 18.87 37.12 29.28
N ALA A 7 17.82 36.81 30.04
CA ALA A 7 17.39 35.42 30.25
C ALA A 7 16.84 34.89 28.92
N ALA A 8 17.65 34.12 28.20
CA ALA A 8 17.22 33.35 27.04
C ALA A 8 16.16 32.38 27.49
N LEU A 9 14.90 32.61 27.08
CA LEU A 9 13.77 31.66 27.25
C LEU A 9 14.18 30.32 26.65
N ALA A 10 14.28 29.31 27.50
CA ALA A 10 14.46 27.91 27.07
C ALA A 10 13.35 27.56 26.09
N PRO A 11 13.66 26.91 24.97
CA PRO A 11 12.63 26.47 24.03
C PRO A 11 11.64 25.54 24.75
N PRO A 12 10.33 25.64 24.48
CA PRO A 12 9.32 24.82 25.12
C PRO A 12 9.64 23.34 24.91
N ALA A 13 9.56 22.56 25.98
CA ALA A 13 9.77 21.11 25.97
C ALA A 13 8.85 20.51 24.89
N ARG A 14 9.46 19.97 23.83
CA ARG A 14 8.74 19.23 22.81
C ARG A 14 8.17 17.98 23.50
N HIS A 15 6.86 17.92 23.65
CA HIS A 15 6.17 16.69 24.03
C HIS A 15 6.47 15.65 22.94
N THR A 16 7.36 14.70 23.23
CA THR A 16 7.64 13.58 22.35
C THR A 16 6.36 12.73 22.26
N THR A 17 5.72 12.77 21.12
CA THR A 17 4.58 11.90 20.84
C THR A 17 5.06 10.48 20.57
N GLY A 18 4.22 9.47 20.78
CA GLY A 18 4.58 8.08 20.46
C GLY A 18 5.05 7.90 19.00
N LEU A 19 4.60 8.77 18.08
CA LEU A 19 5.05 8.82 16.69
C LEU A 19 6.51 9.30 16.56
N ASP A 20 6.96 10.22 17.42
CA ASP A 20 8.36 10.68 17.42
C ASP A 20 9.32 9.55 17.86
N VAL A 21 8.89 8.70 18.80
CA VAL A 21 9.66 7.53 19.23
C VAL A 21 9.77 6.50 18.09
N LEU A 22 8.68 6.25 17.38
CA LEU A 22 8.67 5.36 16.20
C LEU A 22 9.50 5.94 15.03
N ALA A 23 9.46 7.25 14.83
CA ALA A 23 10.27 7.94 13.83
C ALA A 23 11.79 7.84 14.11
N GLN A 24 12.19 7.65 15.38
CA GLN A 24 13.57 7.39 15.79
C GLN A 24 14.04 5.96 15.51
N ARG A 25 13.12 5.02 15.25
CA ARG A 25 13.40 3.61 14.92
C ARG A 25 12.79 3.22 13.56
N PRO A 26 13.29 3.80 12.46
CA PRO A 26 12.61 3.69 11.15
C PRO A 26 12.53 2.24 10.63
N VAL A 27 13.53 1.39 10.92
CA VAL A 27 13.49 -0.04 10.55
C VAL A 27 12.34 -0.75 11.27
N PHE A 28 12.22 -0.56 12.57
CA PHE A 28 11.15 -1.18 13.36
C PHE A 28 9.77 -0.71 12.91
N ALA A 29 9.61 0.60 12.69
CA ALA A 29 8.35 1.16 12.19
C ALA A 29 7.99 0.61 10.80
N ALA A 30 8.98 0.49 9.90
CA ALA A 30 8.76 -0.06 8.57
C ALA A 30 8.36 -1.55 8.60
N VAL A 31 9.04 -2.35 9.43
CA VAL A 31 8.71 -3.79 9.61
C VAL A 31 7.31 -3.95 10.18
N LEU A 32 6.97 -3.20 11.23
CA LEU A 32 5.64 -3.24 11.83
C LEU A 32 4.56 -2.79 10.82
N GLY A 33 4.82 -1.73 10.05
CA GLY A 33 3.92 -1.27 8.98
C GLY A 33 3.74 -2.33 7.88
N ALA A 34 4.81 -2.97 7.45
CA ALA A 34 4.76 -4.03 6.45
C ALA A 34 3.95 -5.24 6.94
N LEU A 35 4.14 -5.66 8.18
CA LEU A 35 3.41 -6.79 8.78
C LEU A 35 1.92 -6.46 8.97
N THR A 36 1.57 -5.25 9.42
CA THR A 36 0.16 -4.85 9.54
C THR A 36 -0.54 -4.83 8.18
N ILE A 37 0.14 -4.39 7.12
CA ILE A 37 -0.42 -4.42 5.77
C ILE A 37 -0.51 -5.86 5.23
N ALA A 38 0.39 -6.77 5.62
CA ALA A 38 0.34 -8.18 5.23
C ALA A 38 -0.98 -8.86 5.65
N PHE A 39 -1.59 -8.43 6.77
CA PHE A 39 -2.90 -8.91 7.21
C PHE A 39 -4.07 -8.40 6.35
N SER A 40 -3.86 -7.42 5.48
CA SER A 40 -4.94 -6.79 4.70
C SER A 40 -5.79 -7.81 3.95
N GLY A 41 -5.17 -8.66 3.13
CA GLY A 41 -5.89 -9.67 2.35
C GLY A 41 -6.61 -10.71 3.22
N ILE A 42 -6.02 -11.04 4.38
CA ILE A 42 -6.62 -11.98 5.33
C ILE A 42 -7.91 -11.39 5.92
N LEU A 43 -7.87 -10.14 6.36
CA LEU A 43 -9.03 -9.46 6.93
C LEU A 43 -10.15 -9.26 5.91
N VAL A 44 -9.81 -8.98 4.64
CA VAL A 44 -10.78 -8.92 3.53
C VAL A 44 -11.44 -10.28 3.33
N LYS A 45 -10.66 -11.37 3.29
CA LYS A 45 -11.19 -12.73 3.11
C LYS A 45 -12.07 -13.16 4.29
N LEU A 46 -11.69 -12.80 5.52
CA LEU A 46 -12.48 -13.09 6.73
C LEU A 46 -13.76 -12.25 6.84
N ALA A 47 -13.78 -11.06 6.25
CA ALA A 47 -14.97 -10.22 6.21
C ALA A 47 -16.06 -10.83 5.34
N ASP A 48 -15.69 -11.59 4.30
CA ASP A 48 -16.58 -12.31 3.39
C ASP A 48 -17.74 -11.45 2.86
N VAL A 49 -17.38 -10.28 2.36
CA VAL A 49 -18.30 -9.30 1.77
C VAL A 49 -17.92 -9.02 0.32
N PRO A 50 -18.84 -8.49 -0.51
CA PRO A 50 -18.51 -8.11 -1.89
C PRO A 50 -17.30 -7.16 -1.96
N PRO A 51 -16.47 -7.25 -3.03
CA PRO A 51 -15.25 -6.47 -3.20
C PRO A 51 -15.42 -4.97 -3.00
N ALA A 52 -16.47 -4.37 -3.61
CA ALA A 52 -16.75 -2.94 -3.47
C ALA A 52 -17.15 -2.56 -2.04
N THR A 53 -17.91 -3.41 -1.35
CA THR A 53 -18.25 -3.23 0.07
C THR A 53 -16.97 -3.16 0.93
N ALA A 54 -16.05 -4.11 0.72
CA ALA A 54 -14.78 -4.13 1.45
C ALA A 54 -13.94 -2.86 1.17
N ALA A 55 -13.86 -2.40 -0.09
CA ALA A 55 -13.14 -1.20 -0.47
C ALA A 55 -13.74 0.07 0.17
N VAL A 56 -15.06 0.20 0.13
CA VAL A 56 -15.80 1.32 0.74
C VAL A 56 -15.52 1.39 2.24
N PHE A 57 -15.76 0.31 2.99
CA PHE A 57 -15.65 0.35 4.45
C PHE A 57 -14.21 0.38 4.94
N ARG A 58 -13.26 -0.22 4.23
CA ARG A 58 -11.83 -0.07 4.48
C ARG A 58 -11.42 1.40 4.50
N CYS A 59 -11.85 2.17 3.51
CA CYS A 59 -11.53 3.60 3.41
C CYS A 59 -12.40 4.43 4.35
N ALA A 60 -13.70 4.22 4.38
CA ALA A 60 -14.65 5.01 5.18
C ALA A 60 -14.35 4.96 6.68
N TYR A 61 -14.07 3.78 7.24
CA TYR A 61 -13.74 3.62 8.66
C TYR A 61 -12.39 4.24 9.04
N ALA A 62 -11.48 4.41 8.08
CA ALA A 62 -10.23 5.10 8.31
C ALA A 62 -10.39 6.62 8.37
N LEU A 63 -11.42 7.20 7.71
CA LEU A 63 -11.58 8.65 7.57
C LEU A 63 -11.59 9.43 8.90
N PRO A 64 -12.32 9.04 9.95
CA PRO A 64 -12.32 9.78 11.21
C PRO A 64 -10.93 9.91 11.81
N PHE A 65 -10.14 8.82 11.79
CA PHE A 65 -8.80 8.76 12.35
C PHE A 65 -7.82 9.58 11.51
N LEU A 66 -7.85 9.41 10.19
CA LEU A 66 -7.02 10.19 9.27
C LEU A 66 -7.35 11.68 9.31
N LEU A 67 -8.64 12.05 9.49
CA LEU A 67 -9.05 13.44 9.64
C LEU A 67 -8.49 14.08 10.90
N LEU A 68 -8.52 13.36 12.03
CA LEU A 68 -7.96 13.85 13.30
C LEU A 68 -6.45 14.09 13.15
N LEU A 69 -5.72 13.15 12.54
CA LEU A 69 -4.29 13.28 12.28
C LEU A 69 -3.98 14.40 11.29
N ALA A 70 -4.73 14.48 10.18
CA ALA A 70 -4.58 15.55 9.19
C ALA A 70 -4.84 16.95 9.78
N ARG A 71 -5.81 17.06 10.72
CA ARG A 71 -6.05 18.31 11.46
C ARG A 71 -4.90 18.67 12.39
N ALA A 72 -4.30 17.68 13.06
CA ALA A 72 -3.14 17.89 13.90
C ALA A 72 -1.92 18.35 13.06
N GLU A 73 -1.66 17.69 11.93
CA GLU A 73 -0.62 18.08 10.97
C GLU A 73 -0.85 19.51 10.45
N ARG A 74 -2.08 19.84 10.06
CA ARG A 74 -2.42 21.19 9.59
C ARG A 74 -2.18 22.28 10.64
N ARG A 75 -2.44 21.98 11.93
CA ARG A 75 -2.14 22.90 13.03
C ARG A 75 -0.66 23.09 13.24
N ALA A 76 0.15 22.02 13.06
CA ALA A 76 1.59 22.03 13.28
C ALA A 76 2.38 22.63 12.10
N TYR A 77 1.96 22.35 10.86
CA TYR A 77 2.75 22.64 9.65
C TYR A 77 2.03 23.58 8.65
N GLY A 78 0.79 23.98 8.94
CA GLY A 78 0.02 24.86 8.07
C GLY A 78 -0.84 24.12 7.04
N GLN A 79 -1.46 24.90 6.13
CA GLN A 79 -2.37 24.37 5.12
C GLN A 79 -1.59 23.85 3.91
N ARG A 80 -2.07 22.73 3.35
CA ARG A 80 -1.57 22.20 2.07
C ARG A 80 -2.09 23.05 0.89
N ALA A 81 -1.30 23.12 -0.18
CA ALA A 81 -1.72 23.80 -1.40
C ALA A 81 -2.91 23.07 -2.08
N ALA A 82 -3.78 23.82 -2.73
CA ALA A 82 -4.94 23.25 -3.46
C ALA A 82 -4.52 22.25 -4.55
N SER A 83 -3.35 22.43 -5.16
CA SER A 83 -2.78 21.48 -6.11
C SER A 83 -2.46 20.14 -5.47
N GLN A 84 -1.91 20.11 -4.26
CA GLN A 84 -1.62 18.89 -3.52
C GLN A 84 -2.91 18.12 -3.18
N ILE A 85 -3.96 18.82 -2.78
CA ILE A 85 -5.28 18.23 -2.53
C ILE A 85 -5.83 17.60 -3.81
N ARG A 86 -5.79 18.32 -4.94
CA ARG A 86 -6.25 17.78 -6.24
C ARG A 86 -5.51 16.50 -6.64
N TRP A 87 -4.19 16.47 -6.50
CA TRP A 87 -3.41 15.28 -6.82
C TRP A 87 -3.75 14.10 -5.88
N ALA A 88 -3.99 14.36 -4.59
CA ALA A 88 -4.42 13.33 -3.66
C ALA A 88 -5.79 12.75 -4.03
N TRP A 89 -6.74 13.60 -4.50
CA TRP A 89 -8.04 13.15 -5.00
C TRP A 89 -7.90 12.28 -6.26
N ILE A 90 -7.06 12.69 -7.22
CA ILE A 90 -6.78 11.88 -8.43
C ILE A 90 -6.12 10.56 -8.04
N ALA A 91 -5.16 10.58 -7.11
CA ALA A 91 -4.55 9.36 -6.59
C ALA A 91 -5.60 8.43 -5.97
N GLY A 92 -6.59 8.97 -5.25
CA GLY A 92 -7.68 8.21 -4.66
C GLY A 92 -8.56 7.48 -5.67
N ILE A 93 -8.72 7.99 -6.89
CA ILE A 93 -9.41 7.27 -7.97
C ILE A 93 -8.65 5.98 -8.32
N PHE A 94 -7.33 6.08 -8.55
CA PHE A 94 -6.51 4.90 -8.84
C PHE A 94 -6.41 3.95 -7.66
N PHE A 95 -6.46 4.47 -6.44
CA PHE A 95 -6.52 3.65 -5.23
C PHE A 95 -7.84 2.87 -5.12
N ALA A 96 -8.98 3.49 -5.47
CA ALA A 96 -10.25 2.77 -5.54
C ALA A 96 -10.19 1.61 -6.56
N ILE A 97 -9.69 1.89 -7.77
CA ILE A 97 -9.54 0.87 -8.81
C ILE A 97 -8.61 -0.26 -8.34
N ASP A 98 -7.49 0.09 -7.70
CA ASP A 98 -6.57 -0.87 -7.09
C ASP A 98 -7.28 -1.77 -6.07
N LEU A 99 -8.03 -1.19 -5.14
CA LEU A 99 -8.72 -1.94 -4.10
C LEU A 99 -9.79 -2.89 -4.67
N GLU A 100 -10.59 -2.41 -5.63
CA GLU A 100 -11.59 -3.23 -6.31
C GLU A 100 -10.94 -4.44 -6.99
N LEU A 101 -9.93 -4.20 -7.81
CA LEU A 101 -9.20 -5.25 -8.51
C LEU A 101 -8.49 -6.20 -7.53
N TYR A 102 -7.90 -5.68 -6.45
CA TYR A 102 -7.23 -6.48 -5.43
C TYR A 102 -8.20 -7.40 -4.70
N HIS A 103 -9.38 -6.89 -4.29
CA HIS A 103 -10.37 -7.70 -3.59
C HIS A 103 -10.95 -8.78 -4.50
N HIS A 104 -11.18 -8.50 -5.79
CA HIS A 104 -11.54 -9.52 -6.77
C HIS A 104 -10.43 -10.57 -6.94
N THR A 105 -9.17 -10.13 -7.00
CA THR A 105 -8.02 -11.06 -7.10
C THR A 105 -7.96 -12.02 -5.92
N ILE A 106 -8.28 -11.54 -4.69
CA ILE A 106 -8.35 -12.40 -3.50
C ILE A 106 -9.36 -13.53 -3.68
N GLY A 107 -10.52 -13.27 -4.25
CA GLY A 107 -11.51 -14.30 -4.56
C GLY A 107 -10.97 -15.35 -5.54
N LEU A 108 -10.23 -14.93 -6.55
CA LEU A 108 -9.80 -15.78 -7.67
C LEU A 108 -8.56 -16.63 -7.39
N VAL A 109 -7.57 -16.10 -6.64
CA VAL A 109 -6.27 -16.78 -6.39
C VAL A 109 -5.92 -16.92 -4.92
N GLY A 110 -6.73 -16.39 -4.01
CA GLY A 110 -6.46 -16.35 -2.58
C GLY A 110 -5.69 -15.08 -2.16
N ALA A 111 -5.72 -14.80 -0.85
CA ALA A 111 -5.17 -13.57 -0.26
C ALA A 111 -3.63 -13.49 -0.37
N GLY A 112 -2.96 -14.63 -0.21
CA GLY A 112 -1.51 -14.70 -0.30
C GLY A 112 -1.00 -14.35 -1.70
N LEU A 113 -1.47 -15.06 -2.72
CA LEU A 113 -1.04 -14.84 -4.11
C LEU A 113 -1.51 -13.50 -4.67
N ALA A 114 -2.71 -13.04 -4.29
CA ALA A 114 -3.21 -11.71 -4.65
C ALA A 114 -2.25 -10.61 -4.18
N THR A 115 -1.72 -10.72 -2.95
CA THR A 115 -0.75 -9.76 -2.41
C THR A 115 0.58 -9.81 -3.16
N VAL A 116 1.05 -11.00 -3.58
CA VAL A 116 2.27 -11.13 -4.41
C VAL A 116 2.07 -10.45 -5.77
N LEU A 117 0.92 -10.69 -6.42
CA LEU A 117 0.58 -10.09 -7.72
C LEU A 117 0.45 -8.56 -7.63
N GLY A 118 -0.23 -8.04 -6.62
CA GLY A 118 -0.36 -6.59 -6.39
C GLY A 118 1.01 -5.93 -6.18
N ASN A 119 1.97 -6.61 -5.56
CA ASN A 119 3.34 -6.09 -5.38
C ASN A 119 4.16 -5.99 -6.69
N THR A 120 3.69 -6.52 -7.82
CA THR A 120 4.26 -6.25 -9.15
C THR A 120 4.23 -4.76 -9.51
N GLN A 121 3.50 -3.94 -8.74
CA GLN A 121 3.52 -2.48 -8.81
C GLN A 121 4.96 -1.90 -8.81
N VAL A 122 5.93 -2.55 -8.17
CA VAL A 122 7.32 -2.11 -8.16
C VAL A 122 7.91 -2.06 -9.57
N VAL A 123 7.57 -3.05 -10.41
CA VAL A 123 7.98 -3.09 -11.83
C VAL A 123 7.21 -2.05 -12.62
N PHE A 124 5.89 -1.94 -12.41
CA PHE A 124 5.05 -0.96 -13.10
C PHE A 124 5.44 0.48 -12.77
N VAL A 125 5.79 0.81 -11.53
CA VAL A 125 6.33 2.14 -11.17
C VAL A 125 7.55 2.48 -12.02
N ALA A 126 8.48 1.55 -12.20
CA ALA A 126 9.67 1.81 -13.00
C ALA A 126 9.36 1.92 -14.51
N LEU A 127 8.43 1.10 -15.01
CA LEU A 127 7.98 1.17 -16.41
C LEU A 127 7.23 2.47 -16.70
N LEU A 128 6.32 2.88 -15.82
CA LEU A 128 5.59 4.15 -15.97
C LEU A 128 6.53 5.36 -15.86
N ALA A 129 7.50 5.34 -14.95
CA ALA A 129 8.51 6.39 -14.85
C ALA A 129 9.35 6.47 -16.12
N TRP A 130 9.75 5.33 -16.70
CA TRP A 130 10.46 5.29 -17.98
C TRP A 130 9.60 5.83 -19.13
N LEU A 131 8.34 5.39 -19.23
CA LEU A 131 7.46 5.74 -20.35
C LEU A 131 6.97 7.18 -20.28
N LEU A 132 6.51 7.63 -19.09
CA LEU A 132 5.82 8.92 -18.93
C LEU A 132 6.79 10.05 -18.54
N LEU A 133 7.78 9.76 -17.69
CA LEU A 133 8.74 10.74 -17.19
C LEU A 133 10.06 10.70 -17.97
N ARG A 134 10.20 9.78 -18.95
CA ARG A 134 11.43 9.56 -19.74
C ARG A 134 12.66 9.29 -18.89
N GLU A 135 12.46 8.73 -17.69
CA GLU A 135 13.55 8.28 -16.84
C GLU A 135 14.22 7.05 -17.47
N ARG A 136 15.53 6.89 -17.21
CA ARG A 136 16.23 5.68 -17.69
C ARG A 136 15.78 4.46 -16.89
N LEU A 137 15.36 3.40 -17.60
CA LEU A 137 15.04 2.13 -16.97
C LEU A 137 16.33 1.47 -16.45
N PRO A 138 16.47 1.26 -15.13
CA PRO A 138 17.67 0.62 -14.59
C PRO A 138 17.82 -0.81 -15.14
N LEU A 139 19.04 -1.23 -15.49
CA LEU A 139 19.29 -2.57 -16.01
C LEU A 139 18.74 -3.67 -15.09
N ARG A 140 18.85 -3.50 -13.78
CA ARG A 140 18.32 -4.45 -12.80
C ARG A 140 16.82 -4.60 -12.90
N THR A 141 16.09 -3.51 -13.12
CA THR A 141 14.64 -3.56 -13.34
C THR A 141 14.33 -4.23 -14.69
N ALA A 142 15.09 -3.94 -15.74
CA ALA A 142 14.94 -4.62 -17.03
C ALA A 142 15.14 -6.13 -16.91
N LEU A 143 16.12 -6.58 -16.10
CA LEU A 143 16.38 -8.00 -15.82
C LEU A 143 15.30 -8.62 -14.89
N ALA A 144 14.65 -7.82 -14.05
CA ALA A 144 13.58 -8.28 -13.18
C ALA A 144 12.28 -8.61 -13.95
N ILE A 145 12.01 -7.90 -15.05
CA ILE A 145 10.79 -8.08 -15.85
C ILE A 145 10.60 -9.54 -16.29
N PRO A 146 11.53 -10.20 -16.98
CA PRO A 146 11.34 -11.59 -17.40
C PRO A 146 11.16 -12.55 -16.22
N LEU A 147 11.84 -12.30 -15.09
CA LEU A 147 11.68 -13.11 -13.89
C LEU A 147 10.27 -12.97 -13.28
N VAL A 148 9.75 -11.75 -13.22
CA VAL A 148 8.38 -11.47 -12.78
C VAL A 148 7.35 -12.10 -13.72
N LEU A 149 7.54 -11.99 -15.04
CA LEU A 149 6.65 -12.61 -16.03
C LEU A 149 6.66 -14.14 -15.94
N ALA A 150 7.82 -14.76 -15.76
CA ALA A 150 7.91 -16.21 -15.52
C ALA A 150 7.13 -16.60 -14.24
N GLY A 151 7.29 -15.84 -13.16
CA GLY A 151 6.58 -16.08 -11.91
C GLY A 151 5.05 -15.94 -12.07
N VAL A 152 4.60 -14.91 -12.78
CA VAL A 152 3.18 -14.70 -13.13
C VAL A 152 2.62 -15.89 -13.91
N THR A 153 3.35 -16.40 -14.90
CA THR A 153 2.95 -17.58 -15.69
C THR A 153 2.83 -18.83 -14.82
N LEU A 154 3.72 -19.02 -13.85
CA LEU A 154 3.64 -20.16 -12.93
C LEU A 154 2.44 -20.04 -11.97
N ILE A 155 2.11 -18.83 -11.49
CA ILE A 155 0.93 -18.61 -10.63
C ILE A 155 -0.37 -18.83 -11.39
N SER A 156 -0.41 -18.50 -12.69
CA SER A 156 -1.64 -18.59 -13.50
C SER A 156 -2.21 -20.00 -13.64
N GLY A 157 -1.42 -21.03 -13.32
CA GLY A 157 -1.84 -22.43 -13.49
C GLY A 157 -1.89 -22.89 -14.95
N VAL A 158 -1.41 -22.10 -15.92
CA VAL A 158 -1.26 -22.52 -17.33
C VAL A 158 -0.26 -23.65 -17.45
N ILE A 159 0.76 -23.66 -16.58
CA ILE A 159 1.77 -24.72 -16.52
C ILE A 159 1.44 -25.63 -15.32
N GLY A 160 1.14 -26.89 -15.59
CA GLY A 160 0.80 -27.89 -14.58
C GLY A 160 -0.70 -28.02 -14.31
N THR A 161 -1.04 -28.77 -13.27
CA THR A 161 -2.42 -29.04 -12.84
C THR A 161 -2.58 -28.75 -11.36
N GLY A 162 -3.83 -28.55 -10.90
CA GLY A 162 -4.14 -28.38 -9.47
C GLY A 162 -3.67 -27.04 -8.90
N ALA A 163 -3.68 -25.98 -9.70
CA ALA A 163 -3.46 -24.62 -9.18
C ALA A 163 -4.57 -24.24 -8.20
N TYR A 164 -4.16 -23.66 -7.06
CA TYR A 164 -5.09 -23.15 -6.05
C TYR A 164 -5.79 -21.88 -6.55
N GLY A 165 -7.05 -21.72 -6.18
CA GLY A 165 -7.89 -20.59 -6.54
C GLY A 165 -9.04 -20.98 -7.46
N GLU A 166 -10.07 -20.16 -7.49
CA GLU A 166 -11.27 -20.39 -8.29
C GLU A 166 -10.99 -20.25 -9.80
N ASN A 167 -10.24 -19.21 -10.16
CA ASN A 167 -9.79 -18.97 -11.54
C ASN A 167 -8.42 -18.29 -11.56
N PRO A 168 -7.33 -19.06 -11.44
CA PRO A 168 -5.98 -18.52 -11.36
C PRO A 168 -5.56 -17.70 -12.57
N GLN A 169 -6.04 -18.04 -13.78
CA GLN A 169 -5.70 -17.31 -15.01
C GLN A 169 -6.29 -15.90 -15.00
N LEU A 170 -7.59 -15.78 -14.70
CA LEU A 170 -8.27 -14.50 -14.55
C LEU A 170 -7.68 -13.71 -13.38
N GLY A 171 -7.43 -14.37 -12.25
CA GLY A 171 -6.85 -13.77 -11.07
C GLY A 171 -5.47 -13.16 -11.32
N VAL A 172 -4.63 -13.78 -12.15
CA VAL A 172 -3.35 -13.21 -12.56
C VAL A 172 -3.55 -11.94 -13.40
N VAL A 173 -4.47 -11.95 -14.37
CA VAL A 173 -4.73 -10.76 -15.21
C VAL A 173 -5.22 -9.59 -14.36
N ILE A 174 -6.20 -9.83 -13.48
CA ILE A 174 -6.74 -8.81 -12.57
C ILE A 174 -5.67 -8.38 -11.55
N GLY A 175 -4.87 -9.31 -11.02
CA GLY A 175 -3.78 -9.01 -10.10
C GLY A 175 -2.66 -8.16 -10.70
N LEU A 176 -2.35 -8.33 -11.99
CA LEU A 176 -1.44 -7.42 -12.70
C LEU A 176 -2.06 -6.03 -12.91
N ALA A 177 -3.36 -5.97 -13.21
CA ALA A 177 -4.09 -4.70 -13.29
C ALA A 177 -4.13 -3.98 -11.92
N THR A 178 -4.26 -4.73 -10.81
CA THR A 178 -4.07 -4.24 -9.44
C THR A 178 -2.69 -3.58 -9.29
N GLY A 179 -1.61 -4.30 -9.64
CA GLY A 179 -0.24 -3.77 -9.55
C GLY A 179 -0.04 -2.51 -10.38
N LEU A 180 -0.63 -2.42 -11.57
CA LEU A 180 -0.57 -1.23 -12.42
C LEU A 180 -1.33 -0.04 -11.80
N SER A 181 -2.55 -0.27 -11.28
CA SER A 181 -3.36 0.77 -10.65
C SER A 181 -2.71 1.27 -9.37
N TYR A 182 -2.14 0.37 -8.58
CA TYR A 182 -1.37 0.72 -7.39
C TYR A 182 -0.11 1.53 -7.73
N ALA A 183 0.59 1.20 -8.81
CA ALA A 183 1.73 1.99 -9.29
C ALA A 183 1.30 3.41 -9.69
N ALA A 184 0.18 3.56 -10.40
CA ALA A 184 -0.37 4.85 -10.75
C ALA A 184 -0.74 5.68 -9.50
N PHE A 185 -1.45 5.06 -8.54
CA PHE A 185 -1.75 5.68 -7.24
C PHE A 185 -0.50 6.22 -6.56
N LEU A 186 0.54 5.39 -6.42
CA LEU A 186 1.78 5.79 -5.74
C LEU A 186 2.51 6.93 -6.44
N LEU A 187 2.60 6.89 -7.77
CA LEU A 187 3.27 7.95 -8.55
C LEU A 187 2.53 9.28 -8.47
N ILE A 188 1.20 9.25 -8.58
CA ILE A 188 0.35 10.44 -8.50
C ILE A 188 0.39 11.02 -7.09
N LEU A 189 0.25 10.17 -6.06
CA LEU A 189 0.31 10.59 -4.66
C LEU A 189 1.68 11.23 -4.34
N ARG A 190 2.77 10.61 -4.80
CA ARG A 190 4.12 11.14 -4.64
C ARG A 190 4.29 12.48 -5.34
N HIS A 191 3.80 12.62 -6.57
CA HIS A 191 3.87 13.89 -7.32
C HIS A 191 3.15 15.03 -6.59
N GLY A 192 2.00 14.73 -5.98
CA GLY A 192 1.21 15.71 -5.24
C GLY A 192 1.70 16.00 -3.82
N ASN A 193 2.53 15.14 -3.22
CA ASN A 193 2.93 15.24 -1.82
C ASN A 193 4.43 15.48 -1.66
N ALA A 194 4.84 16.73 -1.79
CA ALA A 194 6.24 17.13 -1.61
C ALA A 194 6.66 17.24 -0.12
N ASP A 195 5.71 17.48 0.80
CA ASP A 195 6.01 17.62 2.23
C ASP A 195 5.76 16.32 3.00
N LEU A 196 6.83 15.58 3.27
CA LEU A 196 6.81 14.32 4.01
C LEU A 196 6.47 14.46 5.51
N ARG A 197 6.34 15.71 6.02
CA ARG A 197 5.94 15.97 7.42
C ARG A 197 4.44 15.84 7.63
N GLN A 198 3.65 15.83 6.55
CA GLN A 198 2.18 15.80 6.57
C GLN A 198 1.64 14.57 5.81
N PRO A 199 1.95 13.33 6.22
CA PRO A 199 1.49 12.13 5.50
C PRO A 199 0.01 11.84 5.65
N ALA A 200 -0.64 12.22 6.76
CA ALA A 200 -2.05 11.90 7.02
C ALA A 200 -3.01 12.72 6.14
N GLY A 201 -2.65 13.95 5.80
CA GLY A 201 -3.48 14.79 4.95
C GLY A 201 -3.76 14.20 3.57
N PRO A 202 -2.74 13.87 2.77
CA PRO A 202 -2.92 13.21 1.47
C PRO A 202 -3.60 11.84 1.56
N LEU A 203 -3.33 11.06 2.62
CA LEU A 203 -4.01 9.79 2.85
C LEU A 203 -5.49 9.97 3.13
N PHE A 204 -5.87 11.01 3.90
CA PHE A 204 -7.27 11.35 4.13
C PHE A 204 -7.99 11.67 2.83
N ASP A 205 -7.43 12.58 2.00
CA ASP A 205 -8.04 12.98 0.73
C ASP A 205 -8.15 11.81 -0.25
N ALA A 206 -7.11 11.00 -0.36
CA ALA A 206 -7.10 9.81 -1.22
C ALA A 206 -8.11 8.76 -0.73
N SER A 207 -8.20 8.52 0.58
CA SER A 207 -9.17 7.56 1.15
C SER A 207 -10.62 8.06 1.00
N LEU A 208 -10.87 9.37 1.13
CA LEU A 208 -12.18 9.95 0.89
C LEU A 208 -12.59 9.80 -0.59
N SER A 209 -11.68 10.16 -1.51
CA SER A 209 -11.88 9.96 -2.94
C SER A 209 -12.13 8.49 -3.27
N ALA A 210 -11.32 7.57 -2.72
CA ALA A 210 -11.48 6.14 -2.92
C ALA A 210 -12.84 5.64 -2.41
N THR A 211 -13.29 6.07 -1.23
CA THR A 211 -14.63 5.72 -0.72
C THR A 211 -15.72 6.10 -1.70
N LEU A 212 -15.68 7.33 -2.23
CA LEU A 212 -16.70 7.83 -3.17
C LEU A 212 -16.65 7.10 -4.51
N VAL A 213 -15.45 6.83 -5.02
CA VAL A 213 -15.26 6.10 -6.29
C VAL A 213 -15.68 4.64 -6.14
N SER A 214 -15.32 3.95 -5.05
CA SER A 214 -15.76 2.57 -4.81
C SER A 214 -17.27 2.48 -4.65
N LEU A 215 -17.92 3.45 -4.01
CA LEU A 215 -19.39 3.55 -4.01
C LEU A 215 -19.97 3.68 -5.42
N ALA A 216 -19.36 4.53 -6.25
CA ALA A 216 -19.81 4.75 -7.62
C ALA A 216 -19.58 3.52 -8.54
N ILE A 217 -18.53 2.73 -8.29
CA ILE A 217 -18.26 1.48 -9.00
C ILE A 217 -19.19 0.36 -8.51
N GLY A 218 -19.30 0.18 -7.20
CA GLY A 218 -20.05 -0.94 -6.62
C GLY A 218 -21.57 -0.82 -6.78
N TRP A 219 -22.09 0.41 -6.91
CA TRP A 219 -23.53 0.62 -7.10
C TRP A 219 -24.07 -0.06 -8.36
N PRO A 220 -23.53 0.18 -9.57
CA PRO A 220 -24.02 -0.46 -10.79
C PRO A 220 -23.68 -1.97 -10.86
N LEU A 221 -22.66 -2.43 -10.14
CA LEU A 221 -22.27 -3.84 -10.08
C LEU A 221 -23.14 -4.63 -9.10
N GLY A 222 -23.94 -3.97 -8.26
CA GLY A 222 -24.72 -4.64 -7.22
C GLY A 222 -23.87 -5.23 -6.09
N GLU A 223 -22.66 -4.71 -5.89
CA GLU A 223 -21.68 -5.21 -4.92
C GLU A 223 -21.66 -4.39 -3.62
N LEU A 224 -22.71 -3.64 -3.33
CA LEU A 224 -22.78 -2.80 -2.13
C LEU A 224 -23.74 -3.40 -1.08
N GLU A 225 -23.16 -3.91 -0.01
CA GLU A 225 -23.84 -4.25 1.23
C GLU A 225 -23.58 -3.17 2.27
N LEU A 226 -24.43 -2.13 2.30
CA LEU A 226 -24.22 -0.96 3.15
C LEU A 226 -24.76 -1.11 4.57
N VAL A 227 -25.51 -2.17 4.85
CA VAL A 227 -26.03 -2.46 6.19
C VAL A 227 -24.98 -3.22 6.99
N PRO A 228 -24.47 -2.66 8.09
CA PRO A 228 -23.48 -3.31 8.90
C PRO A 228 -23.95 -4.65 9.44
N SER A 229 -23.15 -5.70 9.25
CA SER A 229 -23.37 -7.02 9.82
C SER A 229 -22.15 -7.42 10.67
N TRP A 230 -22.39 -8.19 11.72
CA TRP A 230 -21.33 -8.75 12.55
C TRP A 230 -21.14 -10.21 12.19
N PRO A 231 -19.89 -10.76 12.05
CA PRO A 231 -18.60 -10.16 12.39
C PRO A 231 -17.91 -9.39 11.25
N ALA A 232 -18.48 -9.35 10.03
CA ALA A 232 -17.86 -8.76 8.84
C ALA A 232 -17.33 -7.34 9.10
N HIS A 233 -18.15 -6.45 9.65
CA HIS A 233 -17.76 -5.08 9.93
C HIS A 233 -16.68 -4.95 11.03
N GLY A 234 -16.55 -5.96 11.91
CA GLY A 234 -15.42 -6.07 12.83
C GLY A 234 -14.09 -6.26 12.11
N TYR A 235 -14.06 -7.16 11.11
CA TYR A 235 -12.88 -7.36 10.27
C TYR A 235 -12.57 -6.15 9.38
N LEU A 236 -13.60 -5.48 8.84
CA LEU A 236 -13.42 -4.27 8.04
C LEU A 236 -12.90 -3.09 8.87
N LEU A 237 -13.35 -2.94 10.12
CA LEU A 237 -12.81 -1.95 11.05
C LEU A 237 -11.35 -2.26 11.41
N ALA A 238 -11.05 -3.53 11.70
CA ALA A 238 -9.67 -3.96 11.95
C ALA A 238 -8.78 -3.69 10.74
N LEU A 239 -9.25 -3.96 9.51
CA LEU A 239 -8.58 -3.67 8.25
C LEU A 239 -8.31 -2.16 8.10
N ALA A 240 -9.32 -1.31 8.34
CA ALA A 240 -9.19 0.14 8.26
C ALA A 240 -8.15 0.66 9.25
N LEU A 241 -8.20 0.22 10.50
CA LEU A 241 -7.29 0.72 11.54
C LEU A 241 -5.87 0.18 11.35
N SER A 242 -5.71 -1.13 11.11
CA SER A 242 -4.38 -1.74 10.98
C SER A 242 -3.69 -1.34 9.68
N SER A 243 -4.29 -1.62 8.54
CA SER A 243 -3.65 -1.42 7.24
C SER A 243 -3.76 0.02 6.74
N GLN A 244 -4.98 0.59 6.73
CA GLN A 244 -5.22 1.89 6.11
C GLN A 244 -4.73 3.06 6.97
N VAL A 245 -4.81 2.97 8.30
CA VAL A 245 -4.30 4.03 9.19
C VAL A 245 -2.88 3.70 9.64
N VAL A 246 -2.70 2.68 10.48
CA VAL A 246 -1.41 2.39 11.13
C VAL A 246 -0.36 1.97 10.10
N GLY A 247 -0.67 1.00 9.24
CA GLY A 247 0.27 0.47 8.26
C GLY A 247 0.80 1.54 7.32
N TRP A 248 -0.10 2.31 6.69
CA TRP A 248 0.29 3.38 5.78
C TRP A 248 1.05 4.52 6.46
N LEU A 249 0.67 4.93 7.68
CA LEU A 249 1.40 5.96 8.43
C LEU A 249 2.81 5.50 8.78
N LEU A 250 2.97 4.27 9.28
CA LEU A 250 4.28 3.71 9.61
C LEU A 250 5.19 3.61 8.39
N ILE A 251 4.65 3.15 7.26
CA ILE A 251 5.37 3.10 5.99
C ILE A 251 5.76 4.52 5.54
N SER A 252 4.82 5.46 5.53
CA SER A 252 5.07 6.84 5.09
C SER A 252 6.10 7.57 5.96
N LEU A 253 6.13 7.30 7.26
CA LEU A 253 7.08 7.89 8.19
C LEU A 253 8.47 7.27 8.09
N SER A 254 8.57 5.98 7.77
CA SER A 254 9.83 5.22 7.85
C SER A 254 10.60 5.18 6.53
N LEU A 255 9.91 4.96 5.40
CA LEU A 255 10.57 4.75 4.11
C LEU A 255 11.53 5.87 3.67
N PRO A 256 11.20 7.17 3.84
CA PRO A 256 12.13 8.24 3.47
C PRO A 256 13.43 8.25 4.29
N ARG A 257 13.43 7.58 5.45
CA ARG A 257 14.57 7.53 6.39
C ARG A 257 15.43 6.29 6.23
N LEU A 258 15.05 5.36 5.36
CA LEU A 258 15.74 4.10 5.16
C LEU A 258 16.56 4.07 3.86
N PRO A 259 17.74 3.43 3.87
CA PRO A 259 18.45 3.12 2.63
C PRO A 259 17.57 2.30 1.68
N ALA A 260 17.65 2.57 0.37
CA ALA A 260 16.80 1.93 -0.63
C ALA A 260 16.84 0.40 -0.59
N ALA A 261 18.01 -0.19 -0.34
CA ALA A 261 18.16 -1.64 -0.21
C ALA A 261 17.36 -2.21 0.97
N LEU A 262 17.42 -1.55 2.13
CA LEU A 262 16.69 -1.98 3.32
C LEU A 262 15.18 -1.76 3.17
N THR A 263 14.77 -0.65 2.55
CA THR A 263 13.38 -0.39 2.17
C THR A 263 12.80 -1.53 1.35
N SER A 264 13.53 -2.02 0.35
CA SER A 264 13.11 -3.11 -0.52
C SER A 264 12.90 -4.41 0.24
N VAL A 265 13.86 -4.76 1.10
CA VAL A 265 13.76 -5.97 1.94
C VAL A 265 12.55 -5.89 2.86
N VAL A 266 12.34 -4.74 3.52
CA VAL A 266 11.20 -4.55 4.43
C VAL A 266 9.87 -4.63 3.68
N LEU A 267 9.75 -3.99 2.52
CA LEU A 267 8.51 -4.05 1.73
C LEU A 267 8.19 -5.46 1.23
N THR A 268 9.22 -6.29 0.99
CA THR A 268 9.03 -7.69 0.59
C THR A 268 8.44 -8.55 1.73
N LEU A 269 8.53 -8.10 2.99
CA LEU A 269 7.85 -8.78 4.10
C LEU A 269 6.32 -8.80 3.94
N GLN A 270 5.72 -7.82 3.26
CA GLN A 270 4.28 -7.79 3.04
C GLN A 270 3.79 -9.02 2.26
N PRO A 271 4.24 -9.27 1.02
CA PRO A 271 3.76 -10.41 0.25
C PRO A 271 4.23 -11.76 0.83
N VAL A 272 5.44 -11.85 1.41
CA VAL A 272 5.88 -13.06 2.10
C VAL A 272 5.00 -13.35 3.31
N GLY A 273 4.77 -12.34 4.15
CA GLY A 273 3.88 -12.44 5.30
C GLY A 273 2.45 -12.80 4.92
N ALA A 274 1.92 -12.19 3.84
CA ALA A 274 0.57 -12.47 3.36
C ALA A 274 0.41 -13.93 2.91
N VAL A 275 1.36 -14.50 2.16
CA VAL A 275 1.33 -15.92 1.75
C VAL A 275 1.37 -16.82 2.97
N LEU A 276 2.29 -16.59 3.91
CA LEU A 276 2.40 -17.42 5.11
C LEU A 276 1.15 -17.33 5.99
N LEU A 277 0.63 -16.13 6.19
CA LEU A 277 -0.59 -15.91 6.98
C LEU A 277 -1.82 -16.52 6.30
N ALA A 278 -1.94 -16.42 4.98
CA ALA A 278 -3.03 -17.03 4.23
C ALA A 278 -3.01 -18.55 4.34
N MET A 279 -1.84 -19.17 4.26
CA MET A 279 -1.69 -20.61 4.48
C MET A 279 -2.04 -21.02 5.91
N LEU A 280 -1.60 -20.25 6.91
CA LEU A 280 -1.78 -20.58 8.33
C LEU A 280 -3.19 -20.28 8.84
N ILE A 281 -3.80 -19.17 8.45
CA ILE A 281 -5.07 -18.68 9.00
C ILE A 281 -6.25 -19.07 8.14
N LEU A 282 -6.10 -18.97 6.81
CA LEU A 282 -7.17 -19.25 5.86
C LEU A 282 -7.13 -20.69 5.30
N GLY A 283 -6.06 -21.45 5.58
CA GLY A 283 -5.87 -22.79 5.01
C GLY A 283 -5.63 -22.77 3.50
N GLU A 284 -5.18 -21.65 2.93
CA GLU A 284 -4.84 -21.58 1.52
C GLU A 284 -3.71 -22.57 1.19
N SER A 285 -3.83 -23.28 0.09
CA SER A 285 -2.87 -24.33 -0.29
C SER A 285 -2.35 -24.13 -1.73
N PRO A 286 -1.58 -23.05 -2.00
CA PRO A 286 -0.95 -22.88 -3.29
C PRO A 286 -0.08 -24.09 -3.63
N ASN A 287 -0.15 -24.57 -4.86
CA ASN A 287 0.68 -25.69 -5.28
C ASN A 287 2.18 -25.28 -5.43
N ALA A 288 3.05 -26.27 -5.58
CA ALA A 288 4.50 -26.01 -5.68
C ALA A 288 4.88 -25.06 -6.83
N MET A 289 4.17 -25.12 -7.96
CA MET A 289 4.40 -24.21 -9.09
C MET A 289 4.00 -22.77 -8.77
N GLN A 290 2.87 -22.59 -8.07
CA GLN A 290 2.44 -21.27 -7.62
C GLN A 290 3.38 -20.68 -6.57
N LEU A 291 3.88 -21.48 -5.64
CA LEU A 291 4.89 -21.03 -4.67
C LEU A 291 6.22 -20.70 -5.34
N LEU A 292 6.65 -21.48 -6.33
CA LEU A 292 7.83 -21.17 -7.14
C LEU A 292 7.61 -19.85 -7.91
N GLY A 293 6.42 -19.66 -8.50
CA GLY A 293 6.05 -18.42 -9.17
C GLY A 293 6.05 -17.20 -8.24
N ALA A 294 5.48 -17.33 -7.05
CA ALA A 294 5.52 -16.29 -6.02
C ALA A 294 6.97 -15.96 -5.64
N SER A 295 7.81 -16.96 -5.44
CA SER A 295 9.24 -16.79 -5.14
C SER A 295 9.99 -16.08 -6.28
N ALA A 296 9.69 -16.42 -7.54
CA ALA A 296 10.27 -15.75 -8.71
C ALA A 296 9.85 -14.28 -8.79
N ILE A 297 8.58 -13.95 -8.56
CA ILE A 297 8.10 -12.55 -8.47
C ILE A 297 8.86 -11.82 -7.36
N LEU A 298 8.93 -12.38 -6.16
CA LEU A 298 9.60 -11.75 -5.01
C LEU A 298 11.08 -11.51 -5.29
N ALA A 299 11.77 -12.47 -5.90
CA ALA A 299 13.17 -12.32 -6.33
C ALA A 299 13.32 -11.21 -7.38
N GLY A 300 12.40 -11.12 -8.35
CA GLY A 300 12.35 -10.05 -9.33
C GLY A 300 12.13 -8.67 -8.69
N LEU A 301 11.21 -8.56 -7.72
CA LEU A 301 10.96 -7.32 -6.99
C LEU A 301 12.19 -6.87 -6.21
N LEU A 302 12.86 -7.79 -5.52
CA LEU A 302 14.13 -7.50 -4.83
C LEU A 302 15.20 -7.03 -5.81
N LEU A 303 15.36 -7.72 -6.94
CA LEU A 303 16.34 -7.34 -7.99
C LEU A 303 16.03 -5.92 -8.53
N ALA A 304 14.77 -5.60 -8.77
CA ALA A 304 14.35 -4.30 -9.31
C ALA A 304 14.60 -3.14 -8.33
N THR A 305 14.61 -3.40 -7.02
CA THR A 305 14.63 -2.37 -5.99
C THR A 305 15.98 -2.20 -5.30
N VAL A 306 16.80 -3.25 -5.20
CA VAL A 306 18.14 -3.18 -4.61
C VAL A 306 19.03 -2.25 -5.44
N GLY A 307 19.60 -1.23 -4.81
CA GLY A 307 20.56 -0.30 -5.44
C GLY A 307 19.96 0.94 -6.10
N ARG A 308 18.66 1.24 -5.90
CA ARG A 308 18.13 2.58 -6.20
C ARG A 308 18.85 3.60 -5.32
N ARG A 309 19.63 4.50 -5.94
CA ARG A 309 20.11 5.70 -5.25
C ARG A 309 18.92 6.59 -4.94
N PRO A 310 18.88 7.25 -3.77
CA PRO A 310 17.91 8.33 -3.56
C PRO A 310 18.02 9.32 -4.71
N ALA A 311 16.88 9.87 -5.15
CA ALA A 311 16.91 10.96 -6.11
C ALA A 311 17.77 12.09 -5.49
N PRO A 312 18.66 12.75 -6.26
CA PRO A 312 19.37 13.90 -5.76
C PRO A 312 18.34 14.95 -5.33
N ASP A 313 18.53 15.51 -4.13
CA ASP A 313 17.75 16.64 -3.66
C ASP A 313 17.84 17.74 -4.70
N THR A 314 16.75 17.99 -5.41
CA THR A 314 16.61 19.20 -6.23
C THR A 314 16.39 20.34 -5.25
N THR A 315 17.49 20.97 -4.84
CA THR A 315 17.50 22.28 -4.18
C THR A 315 16.89 23.35 -5.04
#